data_5c80fc197e14dde75baf8b333719a21a
#
_entry.id   5c80fc197e14dde75baf8b333719a21a
#
_cell.length_a   1.000
_cell.length_b   1.000
_cell.length_c   1.000
_cell.angle_alpha   90.00
_cell.angle_beta   90.00
_cell.angle_gamma   90.00
#
_symmetry.space_group_name_H-M   'P 1'
#
loop_
_entity.id
_entity.type
_entity.pdbx_description
1 polymer ?
#
loop_
_entity_poly.entity_id
_entity_poly.type
_entity_poly.pdbx_seq_one_letter_code
_entity_poly.pdbx_strand_id
1 'polypeptide(L)'
;MTDATEPAGQIPRGPGLQLRNRLSKLLRYFYAVAGVVAVWWAVVLIAKPHMSLLPSPWLTAQTFIQLMASGELPKDAAYSVCRVLAAWSLAALVAVPLGFAMGRWDKLANVLDPVVELFRPISPLAWIPLAILWFGIDEGGKVFVIFIGAFFPILLNTIAGARNIDPVLISAGRILGCKGDASLFRKVVLPASLPQVIVGLRISFGTGWAAIIAAELVAARSGLGYLISNGMEVLRSDFVLVGMVTIGTLGVLFDAVFRWVDRRYNWMSK
;
A
#
# COMPACT_ATOMS: atom_id res chain seq x y z
N MET A 1 20.66 -51.52 -2.19
CA MET A 1 20.13 -51.06 -0.89
C MET A 1 19.82 -49.58 -1.03
N THR A 2 18.62 -49.28 -1.45
CA THR A 2 18.08 -47.93 -1.72
C THR A 2 17.21 -47.55 -0.57
N ASP A 3 17.68 -46.60 0.23
CA ASP A 3 16.93 -46.06 1.37
C ASP A 3 16.06 -44.91 0.86
N ALA A 4 14.79 -45.22 0.64
CA ALA A 4 13.76 -44.27 0.26
C ALA A 4 13.19 -43.66 1.54
N THR A 5 13.71 -42.52 1.98
CA THR A 5 13.08 -41.67 2.99
C THR A 5 11.90 -40.94 2.37
N GLU A 6 10.70 -41.50 2.49
CA GLU A 6 9.44 -40.81 2.25
C GLU A 6 9.38 -39.54 3.14
N PRO A 7 8.97 -38.36 2.59
CA PRO A 7 8.71 -37.20 3.41
C PRO A 7 7.45 -37.47 4.24
N ALA A 8 7.61 -37.50 5.56
CA ALA A 8 6.54 -37.70 6.55
C ALA A 8 5.34 -36.81 6.23
N GLY A 9 4.20 -37.43 5.97
CA GLY A 9 2.94 -36.76 5.66
C GLY A 9 2.57 -35.75 6.73
N GLN A 10 2.31 -34.53 6.32
CA GLN A 10 1.78 -33.48 7.17
C GLN A 10 0.37 -33.90 7.64
N ILE A 11 0.29 -34.37 8.87
CA ILE A 11 -0.98 -34.67 9.54
C ILE A 11 -1.85 -33.40 9.50
N PRO A 12 -3.08 -33.45 9.00
CA PRO A 12 -3.97 -32.29 8.95
C PRO A 12 -4.22 -31.80 10.36
N ARG A 13 -3.72 -30.59 10.67
CA ARG A 13 -3.87 -29.95 12.00
C ARG A 13 -5.35 -29.74 12.26
N GLY A 14 -5.89 -30.42 13.25
CA GLY A 14 -7.30 -30.37 13.65
C GLY A 14 -7.80 -28.92 13.89
N PRO A 15 -9.10 -28.65 13.71
CA PRO A 15 -9.68 -27.30 13.75
C PRO A 15 -9.41 -26.57 15.08
N GLY A 16 -9.26 -27.28 16.20
CA GLY A 16 -8.92 -26.69 17.51
C GLY A 16 -7.52 -26.08 17.58
N LEU A 17 -6.52 -26.65 16.87
CA LEU A 17 -5.16 -26.11 16.81
C LEU A 17 -5.10 -24.83 15.97
N GLN A 18 -5.91 -24.74 14.93
CA GLN A 18 -6.00 -23.54 14.09
C GLN A 18 -6.66 -22.38 14.84
N LEU A 19 -7.71 -22.66 15.63
CA LEU A 19 -8.38 -21.66 16.46
C LEU A 19 -7.45 -21.13 17.56
N ARG A 20 -6.72 -22.02 18.24
CA ARG A 20 -5.73 -21.66 19.28
C ARG A 20 -4.59 -20.81 18.70
N ASN A 21 -4.11 -21.12 17.50
CA ASN A 21 -3.08 -20.32 16.82
C ASN A 21 -3.60 -18.94 16.35
N ARG A 22 -4.87 -18.83 15.98
CA ARG A 22 -5.48 -17.53 15.66
C ARG A 22 -5.67 -16.69 16.92
N LEU A 23 -6.16 -17.30 18.00
CA LEU A 23 -6.34 -16.63 19.29
C LEU A 23 -5.01 -16.16 19.89
N SER A 24 -3.96 -16.99 19.84
CA SER A 24 -2.62 -16.60 20.31
C SER A 24 -1.99 -15.47 19.50
N LYS A 25 -2.27 -15.37 18.19
CA LYS A 25 -1.84 -14.24 17.37
C LYS A 25 -2.57 -12.96 17.75
N LEU A 26 -3.90 -13.02 17.90
CA LEU A 26 -4.70 -11.87 18.33
C LEU A 26 -4.28 -11.38 19.72
N LEU A 27 -4.04 -12.28 20.67
CA LEU A 27 -3.54 -11.93 22.00
C LEU A 27 -2.16 -11.24 21.93
N ARG A 28 -1.24 -11.71 21.09
CA ARG A 28 0.07 -11.05 20.93
C ARG A 28 -0.07 -9.63 20.37
N TYR A 29 -0.93 -9.42 19.38
CA TYR A 29 -1.22 -8.07 18.88
C TYR A 29 -1.83 -7.18 19.94
N PHE A 30 -2.79 -7.72 20.72
CA PHE A 30 -3.40 -6.97 21.81
C PHE A 30 -2.38 -6.59 22.89
N TYR A 31 -1.52 -7.52 23.33
CA TYR A 31 -0.48 -7.21 24.31
C TYR A 31 0.56 -6.22 23.77
N ALA A 32 0.91 -6.29 22.48
CA ALA A 32 1.82 -5.33 21.87
C ALA A 32 1.22 -3.91 21.86
N VAL A 33 -0.04 -3.76 21.44
CA VAL A 33 -0.74 -2.47 21.44
C VAL A 33 -0.95 -1.96 22.87
N ALA A 34 -1.39 -2.81 23.78
CA ALA A 34 -1.56 -2.47 25.19
C ALA A 34 -0.24 -2.02 25.83
N GLY A 35 0.87 -2.70 25.51
CA GLY A 35 2.21 -2.32 25.96
C GLY A 35 2.63 -0.93 25.47
N VAL A 36 2.41 -0.62 24.19
CA VAL A 36 2.68 0.72 23.63
C VAL A 36 1.85 1.79 24.33
N VAL A 37 0.55 1.55 24.53
CA VAL A 37 -0.35 2.50 25.22
C VAL A 37 0.06 2.65 26.69
N ALA A 38 0.46 1.57 27.36
CA ALA A 38 0.93 1.62 28.75
C ALA A 38 2.22 2.43 28.89
N VAL A 39 3.19 2.24 27.98
CA VAL A 39 4.41 3.06 27.93
C VAL A 39 4.09 4.53 27.69
N TRP A 40 3.22 4.82 26.72
CA TRP A 40 2.78 6.19 26.46
C TRP A 40 2.11 6.81 27.72
N TRP A 41 1.21 6.06 28.35
CA TRP A 41 0.57 6.53 29.61
C TRP A 41 1.59 6.78 30.71
N ALA A 42 2.56 5.86 30.90
CA ALA A 42 3.62 6.03 31.90
C ALA A 42 4.47 7.28 31.63
N VAL A 43 4.84 7.55 30.37
CA VAL A 43 5.57 8.76 29.98
C VAL A 43 4.78 10.01 30.33
N VAL A 44 3.48 10.04 30.04
CA VAL A 44 2.63 11.20 30.37
C VAL A 44 2.51 11.42 31.89
N LEU A 45 2.43 10.34 32.67
CA LEU A 45 2.35 10.43 34.15
C LEU A 45 3.65 10.88 34.80
N ILE A 46 4.80 10.38 34.31
CA ILE A 46 6.11 10.63 34.90
C ILE A 46 6.67 11.99 34.46
N ALA A 47 6.70 12.23 33.14
CA ALA A 47 7.30 13.42 32.56
C ALA A 47 6.37 14.64 32.60
N LYS A 48 5.05 14.45 32.81
CA LYS A 48 4.03 15.50 32.81
C LYS A 48 4.23 16.55 31.70
N PRO A 49 4.41 16.14 30.46
CA PRO A 49 4.64 17.06 29.36
C PRO A 49 3.45 17.99 29.20
N HIS A 50 3.70 19.20 28.65
CA HIS A 50 2.62 20.10 28.31
C HIS A 50 1.67 19.43 27.30
N MET A 51 0.35 19.64 27.44
CA MET A 51 -0.66 19.01 26.57
C MET A 51 -0.42 19.25 25.08
N SER A 52 0.19 20.39 24.72
CA SER A 52 0.56 20.71 23.34
C SER A 52 1.72 19.88 22.79
N LEU A 53 2.52 19.19 23.64
CA LEU A 53 3.62 18.35 23.21
C LEU A 53 3.20 16.88 23.12
N LEU A 54 2.59 16.37 24.19
CA LEU A 54 2.14 14.98 24.24
C LEU A 54 0.85 14.86 25.05
N PRO A 55 -0.32 14.75 24.39
CA PRO A 55 -1.60 14.58 25.07
C PRO A 55 -1.69 13.19 25.70
N SER A 56 -2.55 13.05 26.71
CA SER A 56 -2.81 11.76 27.33
C SER A 56 -3.58 10.84 26.36
N PRO A 57 -3.43 9.51 26.47
CA PRO A 57 -4.24 8.56 25.71
C PRO A 57 -5.75 8.78 25.87
N TRP A 58 -6.17 9.18 27.07
CA TRP A 58 -7.57 9.49 27.36
C TRP A 58 -8.08 10.69 26.57
N LEU A 59 -7.34 11.81 26.57
CA LEU A 59 -7.71 13.00 25.80
C LEU A 59 -7.76 12.69 24.30
N THR A 60 -6.78 11.94 23.79
CA THR A 60 -6.76 11.51 22.39
C THR A 60 -7.98 10.66 22.04
N ALA A 61 -8.40 9.75 22.94
CA ALA A 61 -9.59 8.93 22.73
C ALA A 61 -10.87 9.78 22.75
N GLN A 62 -10.99 10.75 23.66
CA GLN A 62 -12.11 11.68 23.69
C GLN A 62 -12.20 12.51 22.40
N THR A 63 -11.07 13.06 21.94
CA THR A 63 -10.98 13.82 20.68
C THR A 63 -11.34 12.95 19.48
N PHE A 64 -10.89 11.69 19.45
CA PHE A 64 -11.26 10.74 18.40
C PHE A 64 -12.78 10.55 18.35
N ILE A 65 -13.43 10.31 19.49
CA ILE A 65 -14.89 10.15 19.58
C ILE A 65 -15.61 11.42 19.13
N GLN A 66 -15.14 12.59 19.55
CA GLN A 66 -15.72 13.87 19.17
C GLN A 66 -15.65 14.12 17.67
N LEU A 67 -14.48 13.90 17.05
CA LEU A 67 -14.27 14.05 15.60
C LEU A 67 -15.02 13.00 14.77
N MET A 68 -15.23 11.81 15.33
CA MET A 68 -16.11 10.80 14.73
C MET A 68 -17.58 11.23 14.79
N ALA A 69 -18.03 11.73 15.94
CA ALA A 69 -19.42 12.16 16.15
C ALA A 69 -19.78 13.43 15.37
N SER A 70 -18.84 14.38 15.21
CA SER A 70 -19.01 15.58 14.37
C SER A 70 -19.03 15.28 12.88
N GLY A 71 -18.53 14.10 12.46
CA GLY A 71 -18.40 13.74 11.06
C GLY A 71 -17.16 14.31 10.36
N GLU A 72 -16.34 15.08 11.06
CA GLU A 72 -15.09 15.64 10.49
C GLU A 72 -14.09 14.56 10.13
N LEU A 73 -13.79 13.65 11.08
CA LEU A 73 -12.82 12.57 10.85
C LEU A 73 -13.24 11.61 9.73
N PRO A 74 -14.48 11.11 9.65
CA PRO A 74 -14.93 10.29 8.52
C PRO A 74 -14.86 11.02 7.18
N LYS A 75 -15.17 12.31 7.17
CA LYS A 75 -15.12 13.15 5.96
C LYS A 75 -13.68 13.30 5.47
N ASP A 76 -12.74 13.65 6.34
CA ASP A 76 -11.33 13.78 5.99
C ASP A 76 -10.72 12.44 5.58
N ALA A 77 -11.05 11.36 6.28
CA ALA A 77 -10.65 10.02 5.90
C ALA A 77 -11.17 9.64 4.49
N ALA A 78 -12.43 9.95 4.19
CA ALA A 78 -13.02 9.71 2.88
C ALA A 78 -12.31 10.51 1.78
N TYR A 79 -11.98 11.77 2.00
CA TYR A 79 -11.23 12.58 1.04
C TYR A 79 -9.86 11.96 0.72
N SER A 80 -9.06 11.63 1.75
CA SER A 80 -7.74 11.01 1.55
C SER A 80 -7.84 9.67 0.83
N VAL A 81 -8.80 8.82 1.23
CA VAL A 81 -9.02 7.50 0.60
C VAL A 81 -9.44 7.65 -0.86
N CYS A 82 -10.39 8.52 -1.18
CA CYS A 82 -10.84 8.74 -2.55
C CYS A 82 -9.73 9.26 -3.45
N ARG A 83 -8.91 10.20 -2.97
CA ARG A 83 -7.74 10.73 -3.70
C ARG A 83 -6.73 9.63 -4.02
N VAL A 84 -6.38 8.81 -3.00
CA VAL A 84 -5.44 7.72 -3.20
C VAL A 84 -5.98 6.70 -4.19
N LEU A 85 -7.22 6.26 -4.02
CA LEU A 85 -7.82 5.28 -4.93
C LEU A 85 -7.88 5.78 -6.36
N ALA A 86 -8.26 7.04 -6.57
CA ALA A 86 -8.34 7.64 -7.91
C ALA A 86 -6.95 7.72 -8.57
N ALA A 87 -5.96 8.29 -7.88
CA ALA A 87 -4.61 8.45 -8.41
C ALA A 87 -3.88 7.11 -8.59
N TRP A 88 -4.04 6.19 -7.65
CA TRP A 88 -3.49 4.85 -7.71
C TRP A 88 -4.11 4.03 -8.86
N SER A 89 -5.42 4.13 -9.07
CA SER A 89 -6.09 3.49 -10.20
C SER A 89 -5.60 4.05 -11.53
N LEU A 90 -5.41 5.37 -11.62
CA LEU A 90 -4.84 6.02 -12.79
C LEU A 90 -3.40 5.55 -13.05
N ALA A 91 -2.58 5.46 -12.00
CA ALA A 91 -1.22 4.94 -12.09
C ALA A 91 -1.22 3.48 -12.56
N ALA A 92 -2.12 2.64 -12.05
CA ALA A 92 -2.25 1.25 -12.47
C ALA A 92 -2.69 1.13 -13.94
N LEU A 93 -3.65 1.96 -14.36
CA LEU A 93 -4.14 1.99 -15.73
C LEU A 93 -3.04 2.32 -16.75
N VAL A 94 -2.06 3.15 -16.37
CA VAL A 94 -0.93 3.53 -17.24
C VAL A 94 0.25 2.58 -17.06
N ALA A 95 0.65 2.28 -15.83
CA ALA A 95 1.86 1.53 -15.53
C ALA A 95 1.75 0.04 -15.88
N VAL A 96 0.57 -0.58 -15.72
CA VAL A 96 0.41 -2.01 -16.04
C VAL A 96 0.55 -2.27 -17.54
N PRO A 97 -0.18 -1.58 -18.44
CA PRO A 97 0.03 -1.77 -19.90
C PRO A 97 1.44 -1.44 -20.33
N LEU A 98 2.01 -0.33 -19.83
CA LEU A 98 3.38 0.07 -20.14
C LEU A 98 4.40 -0.97 -19.67
N GLY A 99 4.22 -1.53 -18.47
CA GLY A 99 5.08 -2.57 -17.90
C GLY A 99 5.05 -3.86 -18.73
N PHE A 100 3.86 -4.28 -19.18
CA PHE A 100 3.74 -5.40 -20.11
C PHE A 100 4.41 -5.10 -21.46
N ALA A 101 4.24 -3.90 -21.99
CA ALA A 101 4.87 -3.48 -23.25
C ALA A 101 6.40 -3.50 -23.14
N MET A 102 6.97 -2.92 -22.08
CA MET A 102 8.42 -2.94 -21.81
C MET A 102 8.93 -4.34 -21.50
N GLY A 103 8.15 -5.16 -20.82
CA GLY A 103 8.50 -6.56 -20.54
C GLY A 103 8.55 -7.45 -21.79
N ARG A 104 7.77 -7.10 -22.83
CA ARG A 104 7.63 -7.91 -24.06
C ARG A 104 8.49 -7.41 -25.23
N TRP A 105 8.71 -6.10 -25.32
CA TRP A 105 9.39 -5.45 -26.44
C TRP A 105 10.71 -4.83 -25.99
N ASP A 106 11.84 -5.53 -26.26
CA ASP A 106 13.17 -5.06 -25.88
C ASP A 106 13.51 -3.69 -26.45
N LYS A 107 13.03 -3.36 -27.67
CA LYS A 107 13.25 -2.04 -28.28
C LYS A 107 12.62 -0.93 -27.44
N LEU A 108 11.41 -1.13 -26.93
CA LEU A 108 10.73 -0.17 -26.08
C LEU A 108 11.41 -0.08 -24.71
N ALA A 109 11.80 -1.22 -24.16
CA ALA A 109 12.54 -1.28 -22.90
C ALA A 109 13.85 -0.49 -23.00
N ASN A 110 14.66 -0.75 -24.01
CA ASN A 110 15.96 -0.07 -24.20
C ASN A 110 15.85 1.47 -24.31
N VAL A 111 14.72 1.98 -24.80
CA VAL A 111 14.47 3.43 -24.87
C VAL A 111 13.97 3.99 -23.54
N LEU A 112 13.08 3.27 -22.84
CA LEU A 112 12.43 3.77 -21.64
C LEU A 112 13.17 3.41 -20.33
N ASP A 113 13.93 2.33 -20.29
CA ASP A 113 14.68 1.92 -19.08
C ASP A 113 15.58 3.05 -18.55
N PRO A 114 16.36 3.81 -19.37
CA PRO A 114 17.18 4.92 -18.89
C PRO A 114 16.34 6.03 -18.26
N VAL A 115 15.15 6.31 -18.80
CA VAL A 115 14.22 7.32 -18.27
C VAL A 115 13.67 6.85 -16.93
N VAL A 116 13.24 5.59 -16.85
CA VAL A 116 12.74 4.99 -15.61
C VAL A 116 13.83 5.00 -14.52
N GLU A 117 15.06 4.62 -14.87
CA GLU A 117 16.19 4.61 -13.94
C GLU A 117 16.55 6.01 -13.41
N LEU A 118 16.38 7.04 -14.22
CA LEU A 118 16.63 8.43 -13.82
C LEU A 118 15.57 8.96 -12.85
N PHE A 119 14.29 8.68 -13.10
CA PHE A 119 13.19 9.23 -12.31
C PHE A 119 12.80 8.40 -11.09
N ARG A 120 12.99 7.08 -11.13
CA ARG A 120 12.64 6.13 -10.05
C ARG A 120 13.23 6.49 -8.69
N PRO A 121 14.52 6.91 -8.56
CA PRO A 121 15.10 7.23 -7.26
C PRO A 121 14.58 8.54 -6.65
N ILE A 122 13.90 9.37 -7.41
CA ILE A 122 13.36 10.64 -6.91
C ILE A 122 12.16 10.33 -6.01
N SER A 123 12.26 10.72 -4.73
CA SER A 123 11.16 10.55 -3.79
C SER A 123 9.90 11.28 -4.27
N PRO A 124 8.71 10.68 -4.17
CA PRO A 124 7.44 11.36 -4.47
C PRO A 124 7.26 12.68 -3.70
N LEU A 125 7.82 12.78 -2.48
CA LEU A 125 7.77 13.99 -1.69
C LEU A 125 8.54 15.16 -2.32
N ALA A 126 9.63 14.87 -3.04
CA ALA A 126 10.42 15.90 -3.72
C ALA A 126 9.65 16.58 -4.87
N TRP A 127 8.59 15.93 -5.35
CA TRP A 127 7.74 16.48 -6.41
C TRP A 127 6.66 17.44 -5.88
N ILE A 128 6.42 17.53 -4.56
CA ILE A 128 5.37 18.37 -3.99
C ILE A 128 5.50 19.85 -4.38
N PRO A 129 6.68 20.51 -4.27
CA PRO A 129 6.81 21.91 -4.67
C PRO A 129 6.50 22.13 -6.15
N LEU A 130 6.95 21.21 -7.01
CA LEU A 130 6.71 21.27 -8.43
C LEU A 130 5.23 21.02 -8.78
N ALA A 131 4.60 20.10 -8.07
CA ALA A 131 3.17 19.81 -8.20
C ALA A 131 2.33 21.05 -7.84
N ILE A 132 2.70 21.78 -6.78
CA ILE A 132 2.05 23.03 -6.40
C ILE A 132 2.25 24.10 -7.46
N LEU A 133 3.45 24.22 -8.03
CA LEU A 133 3.75 25.18 -9.06
C LEU A 133 2.96 24.94 -10.35
N TRP A 134 2.79 23.68 -10.76
CA TRP A 134 2.13 23.31 -12.00
C TRP A 134 0.62 23.25 -11.91
N PHE A 135 0.11 22.73 -10.80
CA PHE A 135 -1.33 22.42 -10.60
C PHE A 135 -1.99 23.30 -9.53
N GLY A 136 -1.24 24.17 -8.84
CA GLY A 136 -1.76 24.90 -7.69
C GLY A 136 -1.95 24.02 -6.45
N ILE A 137 -2.64 24.59 -5.44
CA ILE A 137 -2.98 23.90 -4.17
C ILE A 137 -4.23 23.01 -4.33
N ASP A 138 -4.66 22.75 -5.54
CA ASP A 138 -5.87 22.00 -5.87
C ASP A 138 -5.65 20.49 -5.88
N GLU A 139 -6.72 19.75 -6.20
CA GLU A 139 -6.72 18.29 -6.23
C GLU A 139 -5.71 17.70 -7.24
N GLY A 140 -5.45 18.43 -8.35
CA GLY A 140 -4.52 17.99 -9.40
C GLY A 140 -3.11 17.73 -8.90
N GLY A 141 -2.57 18.62 -8.07
CA GLY A 141 -1.23 18.46 -7.48
C GLY A 141 -1.12 17.23 -6.59
N LYS A 142 -2.15 16.97 -5.77
CA LYS A 142 -2.20 15.79 -4.89
C LYS A 142 -2.26 14.50 -5.70
N VAL A 143 -3.15 14.44 -6.70
CA VAL A 143 -3.27 13.29 -7.61
C VAL A 143 -1.95 13.02 -8.33
N PHE A 144 -1.24 14.05 -8.79
CA PHE A 144 0.06 13.91 -9.43
C PHE A 144 1.11 13.29 -8.50
N VAL A 145 1.22 13.77 -7.26
CA VAL A 145 2.21 13.25 -6.29
C VAL A 145 1.93 11.78 -5.95
N ILE A 146 0.65 11.42 -5.74
CA ILE A 146 0.26 10.03 -5.50
C ILE A 146 0.54 9.17 -6.73
N PHE A 147 0.22 9.68 -7.93
CA PHE A 147 0.47 8.99 -9.19
C PHE A 147 1.94 8.63 -9.33
N ILE A 148 2.86 9.59 -9.15
CA ILE A 148 4.30 9.33 -9.19
C ILE A 148 4.72 8.28 -8.16
N GLY A 149 4.21 8.38 -6.93
CA GLY A 149 4.51 7.43 -5.86
C GLY A 149 4.04 6.01 -6.16
N ALA A 150 2.92 5.86 -6.87
CA ALA A 150 2.35 4.56 -7.21
C ALA A 150 2.90 4.00 -8.54
N PHE A 151 3.24 4.85 -9.50
CA PHE A 151 3.58 4.48 -10.86
C PHE A 151 4.79 3.56 -10.96
N PHE A 152 5.92 3.95 -10.37
CA PHE A 152 7.17 3.17 -10.50
C PHE A 152 7.10 1.78 -9.87
N PRO A 153 6.57 1.58 -8.66
CA PRO A 153 6.42 0.24 -8.10
C PRO A 153 5.52 -0.67 -8.94
N ILE A 154 4.43 -0.15 -9.51
CA ILE A 154 3.57 -0.93 -10.41
C ILE A 154 4.33 -1.30 -11.68
N LEU A 155 4.96 -0.31 -12.33
CA LEU A 155 5.68 -0.49 -13.57
C LEU A 155 6.76 -1.57 -13.45
N LEU A 156 7.63 -1.44 -12.45
CA LEU A 156 8.76 -2.35 -12.27
C LEU A 156 8.33 -3.78 -11.95
N ASN A 157 7.33 -3.95 -11.08
CA ASN A 157 6.81 -5.27 -10.76
C ASN A 157 6.09 -5.91 -11.97
N THR A 158 5.42 -5.09 -12.79
CA THR A 158 4.78 -5.59 -14.02
C THR A 158 5.82 -6.01 -15.05
N ILE A 159 6.90 -5.23 -15.26
CA ILE A 159 8.02 -5.59 -16.12
C ILE A 159 8.65 -6.92 -15.65
N ALA A 160 8.94 -7.01 -14.35
CA ALA A 160 9.51 -8.24 -13.76
C ALA A 160 8.59 -9.44 -13.96
N GLY A 161 7.28 -9.27 -13.74
CA GLY A 161 6.28 -10.33 -13.97
C GLY A 161 6.21 -10.78 -15.42
N ALA A 162 6.33 -9.84 -16.36
CA ALA A 162 6.29 -10.15 -17.79
C ALA A 162 7.58 -10.81 -18.32
N ARG A 163 8.75 -10.44 -17.75
CA ARG A 163 10.06 -11.00 -18.15
C ARG A 163 10.36 -12.35 -17.52
N ASN A 164 9.94 -12.59 -16.28
CA ASN A 164 10.31 -13.79 -15.51
C ASN A 164 9.33 -14.98 -15.68
N ILE A 165 8.65 -15.05 -16.82
CA ILE A 165 7.77 -16.19 -17.13
C ILE A 165 8.62 -17.36 -17.58
N ASP A 166 8.35 -18.54 -17.00
CA ASP A 166 9.04 -19.78 -17.39
C ASP A 166 8.90 -20.04 -18.91
N PRO A 167 10.02 -20.16 -19.66
CA PRO A 167 9.99 -20.47 -21.10
C PRO A 167 9.22 -21.75 -21.42
N VAL A 168 9.15 -22.71 -20.50
CA VAL A 168 8.37 -23.93 -20.63
C VAL A 168 6.88 -23.62 -20.77
N LEU A 169 6.34 -22.68 -19.98
CA LEU A 169 4.95 -22.28 -20.09
C LEU A 169 4.64 -21.64 -21.45
N ILE A 170 5.56 -20.83 -21.97
CA ILE A 170 5.41 -20.18 -23.27
C ILE A 170 5.40 -21.26 -24.39
N SER A 171 6.31 -22.21 -24.31
CA SER A 171 6.43 -23.31 -25.27
C SER A 171 5.20 -24.22 -25.23
N ALA A 172 4.75 -24.60 -24.04
CA ALA A 172 3.53 -25.38 -23.83
C ALA A 172 2.30 -24.67 -24.39
N GLY A 173 2.16 -23.36 -24.15
CA GLY A 173 1.08 -22.58 -24.71
C GLY A 173 1.03 -22.60 -26.24
N ARG A 174 2.19 -22.54 -26.91
CA ARG A 174 2.28 -22.64 -28.37
C ARG A 174 1.86 -24.01 -28.87
N ILE A 175 2.33 -25.09 -28.23
CA ILE A 175 1.97 -26.48 -28.56
C ILE A 175 0.48 -26.73 -28.39
N LEU A 176 -0.13 -26.18 -27.33
CA LEU A 176 -1.55 -26.29 -27.00
C LEU A 176 -2.46 -25.39 -27.85
N GLY A 177 -1.95 -24.77 -28.90
CA GLY A 177 -2.76 -24.08 -29.91
C GLY A 177 -2.94 -22.57 -29.67
N CYS A 178 -2.08 -21.92 -28.89
CA CYS A 178 -1.99 -20.48 -28.87
C CYS A 178 -1.40 -19.93 -30.16
N LYS A 179 -2.27 -19.75 -31.19
CA LYS A 179 -1.86 -19.18 -32.48
C LYS A 179 -1.79 -17.65 -32.36
N GLY A 180 -0.57 -17.10 -32.40
CA GLY A 180 -0.30 -15.66 -32.35
C GLY A 180 -0.03 -15.09 -30.96
N ASP A 181 0.65 -13.94 -30.94
CA ASP A 181 1.14 -13.28 -29.72
C ASP A 181 0.01 -12.80 -28.79
N ALA A 182 -1.11 -12.34 -29.33
CA ALA A 182 -2.26 -11.89 -28.53
C ALA A 182 -2.91 -13.05 -27.75
N SER A 183 -3.04 -14.23 -28.37
CA SER A 183 -3.55 -15.44 -27.71
C SER A 183 -2.61 -15.93 -26.61
N LEU A 184 -1.31 -15.93 -26.89
CA LEU A 184 -0.27 -16.29 -25.94
C LEU A 184 -0.25 -15.31 -24.76
N PHE A 185 -0.32 -14.01 -25.03
CA PHE A 185 -0.39 -12.99 -24.01
C PHE A 185 -1.59 -13.20 -23.06
N ARG A 186 -2.80 -13.34 -23.62
CA ARG A 186 -4.01 -13.42 -22.81
C ARG A 186 -4.13 -14.73 -22.02
N LYS A 187 -3.66 -15.86 -22.60
CA LYS A 187 -3.86 -17.19 -22.00
C LYS A 187 -2.68 -17.66 -21.15
N VAL A 188 -1.47 -17.14 -21.37
CA VAL A 188 -0.25 -17.58 -20.68
C VAL A 188 0.44 -16.43 -19.96
N VAL A 189 0.83 -15.36 -20.68
CA VAL A 189 1.63 -14.29 -20.12
C VAL A 189 0.90 -13.54 -19.01
N LEU A 190 -0.31 -13.07 -19.29
CA LEU A 190 -1.11 -12.30 -18.34
C LEU A 190 -1.41 -13.09 -17.04
N PRO A 191 -1.93 -14.34 -17.10
CA PRO A 191 -2.17 -15.12 -15.88
C PRO A 191 -0.88 -15.46 -15.11
N ALA A 192 0.21 -15.79 -15.80
CA ALA A 192 1.49 -16.15 -15.17
C ALA A 192 2.15 -14.95 -14.47
N SER A 193 1.99 -13.75 -14.99
CA SER A 193 2.54 -12.52 -14.40
C SER A 193 1.65 -11.88 -13.32
N LEU A 194 0.39 -12.30 -13.22
CA LEU A 194 -0.59 -11.69 -12.30
C LEU A 194 -0.11 -11.64 -10.84
N PRO A 195 0.52 -12.67 -10.27
CA PRO A 195 1.03 -12.61 -8.90
C PRO A 195 2.00 -11.45 -8.68
N GLN A 196 2.92 -11.23 -9.63
CA GLN A 196 3.89 -10.15 -9.54
C GLN A 196 3.25 -8.77 -9.72
N VAL A 197 2.26 -8.65 -10.61
CA VAL A 197 1.47 -7.42 -10.77
C VAL A 197 0.74 -7.09 -9.47
N ILE A 198 0.11 -8.07 -8.81
CA ILE A 198 -0.59 -7.86 -7.52
C ILE A 198 0.39 -7.38 -6.44
N VAL A 199 1.61 -7.93 -6.39
CA VAL A 199 2.67 -7.45 -5.49
C VAL A 199 2.99 -5.98 -5.77
N GLY A 200 3.16 -5.62 -7.04
CA GLY A 200 3.38 -4.23 -7.47
C GLY A 200 2.24 -3.29 -7.05
N LEU A 201 1.00 -3.70 -7.27
CA LEU A 201 -0.20 -2.95 -6.86
C LEU A 201 -0.28 -2.75 -5.34
N ARG A 202 0.11 -3.75 -4.56
CA ARG A 202 0.13 -3.67 -3.09
C ARG A 202 1.22 -2.71 -2.59
N ILE A 203 2.45 -2.84 -3.11
CA ILE A 203 3.56 -1.96 -2.72
C ILE A 203 3.25 -0.51 -3.11
N SER A 204 2.74 -0.29 -4.32
CA SER A 204 2.40 1.03 -4.84
C SER A 204 1.28 1.71 -4.06
N PHE A 205 0.32 0.96 -3.53
CA PHE A 205 -0.70 1.53 -2.67
C PHE A 205 -0.09 2.09 -1.38
N GLY A 206 0.85 1.36 -0.76
CA GLY A 206 1.55 1.83 0.44
C GLY A 206 2.37 3.10 0.18
N THR A 207 3.10 3.17 -0.93
CA THR A 207 3.86 4.37 -1.31
C THR A 207 2.95 5.54 -1.68
N GLY A 208 1.84 5.31 -2.37
CA GLY A 208 0.81 6.31 -2.66
C GLY A 208 0.12 6.82 -1.40
N TRP A 209 -0.16 5.93 -0.44
CA TRP A 209 -0.72 6.29 0.86
C TRP A 209 0.20 7.20 1.67
N ALA A 210 1.50 6.92 1.68
CA ALA A 210 2.48 7.81 2.31
C ALA A 210 2.60 9.15 1.57
N ALA A 211 2.55 9.13 0.24
CA ALA A 211 2.67 10.32 -0.60
C ALA A 211 1.49 11.29 -0.42
N ILE A 212 0.24 10.80 -0.29
CA ILE A 212 -0.91 11.69 -0.06
C ILE A 212 -0.81 12.40 1.27
N ILE A 213 -0.42 11.68 2.33
CA ILE A 213 -0.31 12.31 3.67
C ILE A 213 0.67 13.47 3.62
N ALA A 214 1.82 13.29 2.97
CA ALA A 214 2.80 14.36 2.81
C ALA A 214 2.27 15.53 1.95
N ALA A 215 1.55 15.24 0.87
CA ALA A 215 0.95 16.28 0.03
C ALA A 215 -0.17 17.04 0.78
N GLU A 216 -0.95 16.34 1.59
CA GLU A 216 -2.01 16.96 2.40
C GLU A 216 -1.46 17.80 3.56
N LEU A 217 -0.32 17.42 4.16
CA LEU A 217 0.35 18.23 5.18
C LEU A 217 0.79 19.59 4.67
N VAL A 218 1.18 19.68 3.39
CA VAL A 218 1.76 20.89 2.82
C VAL A 218 0.71 21.78 2.13
N ALA A 219 -0.26 21.15 1.44
CA ALA A 219 -1.08 21.86 0.48
C ALA A 219 -2.53 21.37 0.44
N ALA A 220 -3.17 21.10 1.58
CA ALA A 220 -4.56 20.69 1.59
C ALA A 220 -5.44 21.57 2.47
N ARG A 221 -6.76 21.53 2.17
CA ARG A 221 -7.83 22.13 2.97
C ARG A 221 -8.80 21.06 3.52
N SER A 222 -8.50 19.80 3.32
CA SER A 222 -9.29 18.64 3.76
C SER A 222 -8.44 17.38 3.64
N GLY A 223 -8.74 16.39 4.46
CA GLY A 223 -8.04 15.11 4.48
C GLY A 223 -7.29 14.88 5.79
N LEU A 224 -6.80 13.65 5.99
CA LEU A 224 -6.13 13.25 7.23
C LEU A 224 -4.80 13.99 7.47
N GLY A 225 -4.06 14.30 6.40
CA GLY A 225 -2.86 15.12 6.50
C GLY A 225 -3.19 16.57 6.85
N TYR A 226 -4.28 17.12 6.32
CA TYR A 226 -4.78 18.44 6.73
C TYR A 226 -5.18 18.46 8.19
N LEU A 227 -5.89 17.44 8.70
CA LEU A 227 -6.23 17.33 10.12
C LEU A 227 -4.99 17.42 11.01
N ILE A 228 -3.89 16.75 10.61
CA ILE A 228 -2.62 16.82 11.32
C ILE A 228 -1.99 18.21 11.23
N SER A 229 -1.94 18.83 10.05
CA SER A 229 -1.37 20.16 9.83
C SER A 229 -2.13 21.21 10.65
N ASN A 230 -3.45 21.19 10.59
CA ASN A 230 -4.32 22.06 11.37
C ASN A 230 -4.10 21.87 12.89
N GLY A 231 -4.00 20.62 13.34
CA GLY A 231 -3.67 20.32 14.75
C GLY A 231 -2.32 20.90 15.19
N MET A 232 -1.31 20.88 14.32
CA MET A 232 -0.01 21.52 14.60
C MET A 232 -0.11 23.04 14.68
N GLU A 233 -0.83 23.67 13.76
CA GLU A 233 -0.99 25.13 13.70
C GLU A 233 -1.72 25.67 14.94
N VAL A 234 -2.72 24.95 15.45
CA VAL A 234 -3.48 25.35 16.65
C VAL A 234 -2.93 24.76 17.96
N LEU A 235 -1.74 24.14 17.91
CA LEU A 235 -1.05 23.49 19.05
C LEU A 235 -1.92 22.42 19.76
N ARG A 236 -2.79 21.75 19.01
CA ARG A 236 -3.63 20.65 19.47
C ARG A 236 -3.05 19.29 19.02
N SER A 237 -2.08 18.80 19.78
CA SER A 237 -1.42 17.53 19.50
C SER A 237 -2.36 16.30 19.59
N ASP A 238 -3.51 16.44 20.25
CA ASP A 238 -4.55 15.42 20.25
C ASP A 238 -5.14 15.21 18.84
N PHE A 239 -5.33 16.27 18.03
CA PHE A 239 -5.74 16.15 16.62
C PHE A 239 -4.66 15.47 15.79
N VAL A 240 -3.39 15.82 16.02
CA VAL A 240 -2.26 15.19 15.35
C VAL A 240 -2.24 13.68 15.60
N LEU A 241 -2.37 13.27 16.87
CA LEU A 241 -2.37 11.84 17.23
C LEU A 241 -3.60 11.10 16.70
N VAL A 242 -4.79 11.73 16.73
CA VAL A 242 -6.00 11.15 16.11
C VAL A 242 -5.79 10.93 14.62
N GLY A 243 -5.23 11.92 13.90
CA GLY A 243 -4.89 11.79 12.49
C GLY A 243 -3.91 10.65 12.24
N MET A 244 -2.82 10.57 13.01
CA MET A 244 -1.80 9.51 12.89
C MET A 244 -2.38 8.11 13.14
N VAL A 245 -3.19 7.94 14.19
CA VAL A 245 -3.84 6.66 14.51
C VAL A 245 -4.80 6.25 13.40
N THR A 246 -5.56 7.19 12.87
CA THR A 246 -6.51 6.94 11.77
C THR A 246 -5.78 6.53 10.50
N ILE A 247 -4.69 7.24 10.14
CA ILE A 247 -3.84 6.91 8.99
C ILE A 247 -3.26 5.50 9.13
N GLY A 248 -2.71 5.17 10.30
CA GLY A 248 -2.16 3.85 10.58
C GLY A 248 -3.22 2.75 10.50
N THR A 249 -4.39 2.98 11.08
CA THR A 249 -5.51 2.02 11.06
C THR A 249 -6.00 1.75 9.64
N LEU A 250 -6.20 2.80 8.83
CA LEU A 250 -6.59 2.66 7.43
C LEU A 250 -5.51 1.96 6.61
N GLY A 251 -4.23 2.29 6.83
CA GLY A 251 -3.11 1.62 6.17
C GLY A 251 -3.08 0.12 6.45
N VAL A 252 -3.26 -0.29 7.70
CA VAL A 252 -3.35 -1.72 8.09
C VAL A 252 -4.57 -2.38 7.46
N LEU A 253 -5.72 -1.69 7.40
CA LEU A 253 -6.94 -2.21 6.79
C LEU A 253 -6.73 -2.48 5.29
N PHE A 254 -6.17 -1.53 4.56
CA PHE A 254 -5.86 -1.70 3.14
C PHE A 254 -4.85 -2.82 2.89
N ASP A 255 -3.77 -2.89 3.68
CA ASP A 255 -2.81 -3.99 3.57
C ASP A 255 -3.46 -5.35 3.87
N ALA A 256 -4.42 -5.42 4.79
CA ALA A 256 -5.19 -6.64 5.04
C ALA A 256 -6.07 -7.04 3.84
N VAL A 257 -6.69 -6.07 3.15
CA VAL A 257 -7.45 -6.31 1.92
C VAL A 257 -6.54 -6.85 0.82
N PHE A 258 -5.38 -6.22 0.58
CA PHE A 258 -4.42 -6.70 -0.41
C PHE A 258 -3.90 -8.11 -0.09
N ARG A 259 -3.59 -8.41 1.17
CA ARG A 259 -3.22 -9.78 1.59
C ARG A 259 -4.33 -10.79 1.36
N TRP A 260 -5.58 -10.41 1.51
CA TRP A 260 -6.71 -11.30 1.22
C TRP A 260 -6.82 -11.58 -0.28
N VAL A 261 -6.68 -10.55 -1.12
CA VAL A 261 -6.64 -10.68 -2.58
C VAL A 261 -5.48 -11.57 -3.01
N ASP A 262 -4.27 -11.30 -2.53
CA ASP A 262 -3.05 -12.07 -2.83
C ASP A 262 -3.22 -13.57 -2.49
N ARG A 263 -3.78 -13.89 -1.33
CA ARG A 263 -4.06 -15.30 -0.95
C ARG A 263 -5.06 -15.98 -1.87
N ARG A 264 -6.01 -15.23 -2.41
CA ARG A 264 -7.01 -15.77 -3.33
C ARG A 264 -6.41 -16.13 -4.69
N TYR A 265 -5.45 -15.34 -5.16
CA TYR A 265 -4.80 -15.55 -6.46
C TYR A 265 -3.58 -16.49 -6.40
N ASN A 266 -2.80 -16.47 -5.33
CA ASN A 266 -1.69 -17.40 -5.13
C ASN A 266 -2.13 -18.87 -4.96
N TRP A 267 -3.39 -19.13 -4.71
CA TRP A 267 -3.94 -20.50 -4.72
C TRP A 267 -3.98 -21.10 -6.13
N MET A 268 -4.00 -20.27 -7.18
CA MET A 268 -4.00 -20.72 -8.58
C MET A 268 -2.59 -21.02 -9.13
N SER A 269 -1.52 -20.71 -8.39
CA SER A 269 -0.13 -20.92 -8.78
C SER A 269 0.52 -22.15 -8.12
N LYS A 270 -0.23 -22.91 -7.32
CA LYS A 270 0.12 -24.21 -6.76
C LYS A 270 -0.64 -25.31 -7.49
#